data_5c7aa33ebad32a76a877a1d1c1e543f6
#
_entry.id   5c7aa33ebad32a76a877a1d1c1e543f6
#
_cell.length_a   1.000
_cell.length_b   1.000
_cell.length_c   1.000
_cell.angle_alpha   90.00
_cell.angle_beta   90.00
_cell.angle_gamma   90.00
#
_symmetry.space_group_name_H-M   'P 1'
#
loop_
_entity.id
_entity.type
_entity.pdbx_description
1 polymer ?
#
loop_
_entity_poly.entity_id
_entity_poly.type
_entity_poly.pdbx_seq_one_letter_code
_entity_poly.pdbx_strand_id
1 'polypeptide(L)'
;MREPEWVEHAVWWHVFPMGFLGAERERLAPDAEVQHRLPRLEPWLDYLVELGASGLLLGPVFESSTHGYDTVDHLAIDRRLGDASDFESLARAAHARGVRVLLDGVFNHVGRDFAQFQEALRDGPGSPAAQWFHLYWPATGEPGGEPDYEHFEGHRSLVSLNHGSAAVVDHVVDVLCHWLDRGADGWRLDAAYSVAPSFWAQVLPRVRERHPDVYVVGEVLHGDYADYVRTAGLDSVTQYELWKSIWSSLNDGNFHELAWTLSRHDELLDTFVPLTFIGNHDVTRIASKLEDPPHLAHALVVLLTVGGTPCIYYGDEQGFHGVKEDRVGGDDAVRPAFPDDPAGLSVLGAPVLDLHRRLISLRRRHAWLHRARTTVEHVANDQVVYVSRFGDESLTVALNVASSECALPTPGVTRVLEGAAVLTGSGVDTTAGLAPHGWAVLGS
;
A
#
# COMPACT_ATOMS: atom_id res chain seq x y z
N MET A 1 7.74 5.76 -18.30
CA MET A 1 9.02 5.34 -17.66
C MET A 1 8.89 3.88 -17.25
N ARG A 2 9.96 3.15 -17.16
CA ARG A 2 9.91 1.75 -16.70
C ARG A 2 10.34 1.75 -15.23
N GLU A 3 9.55 1.09 -14.37
CA GLU A 3 9.91 0.87 -12.97
C GLU A 3 11.31 0.25 -12.84
N PRO A 4 12.03 0.44 -11.72
CA PRO A 4 13.30 -0.22 -11.44
C PRO A 4 13.18 -1.75 -11.53
N GLU A 5 14.20 -2.42 -12.09
CA GLU A 5 14.16 -3.88 -12.33
C GLU A 5 13.92 -4.70 -11.06
N TRP A 6 14.41 -4.24 -9.91
CA TRP A 6 14.24 -4.94 -8.63
C TRP A 6 12.78 -5.04 -8.17
N VAL A 7 11.88 -4.17 -8.67
CA VAL A 7 10.44 -4.17 -8.32
C VAL A 7 9.72 -5.39 -8.88
N GLU A 8 10.19 -5.99 -9.96
CA GLU A 8 9.60 -7.21 -10.56
C GLU A 8 9.46 -8.36 -9.55
N HIS A 9 10.31 -8.38 -8.54
CA HIS A 9 10.30 -9.41 -7.49
C HIS A 9 9.74 -8.91 -6.16
N ALA A 10 9.22 -7.68 -6.10
CA ALA A 10 8.75 -7.10 -4.86
C ALA A 10 7.41 -7.71 -4.42
N VAL A 11 7.38 -8.09 -3.15
CA VAL A 11 6.17 -8.33 -2.35
C VAL A 11 6.35 -7.49 -1.10
N TRP A 12 5.49 -6.49 -0.94
CA TRP A 12 5.60 -5.54 0.16
C TRP A 12 4.92 -6.08 1.42
N TRP A 13 5.58 -5.91 2.56
CA TRP A 13 4.96 -5.97 3.87
C TRP A 13 4.79 -4.54 4.38
N HIS A 14 3.55 -4.08 4.51
CA HIS A 14 3.22 -2.71 4.89
C HIS A 14 3.00 -2.62 6.38
N VAL A 15 3.80 -1.83 7.06
CA VAL A 15 3.75 -1.59 8.50
C VAL A 15 3.37 -0.13 8.77
N PHE A 16 2.42 0.11 9.65
CA PHE A 16 2.13 1.43 10.21
C PHE A 16 2.89 1.59 11.53
N PRO A 17 4.05 2.29 11.55
CA PRO A 17 5.01 2.21 12.65
C PRO A 17 4.47 2.71 13.99
N MET A 18 3.68 3.81 14.00
CA MET A 18 3.10 4.36 15.23
C MET A 18 2.24 3.31 15.95
N GLY A 19 1.36 2.63 15.21
CA GLY A 19 0.54 1.55 15.78
C GLY A 19 1.37 0.34 16.14
N PHE A 20 2.12 -0.20 15.18
CA PHE A 20 2.92 -1.42 15.33
C PHE A 20 3.83 -1.39 16.57
N LEU A 21 4.51 -0.27 16.79
CA LEU A 21 5.46 -0.08 17.88
C LEU A 21 4.81 0.46 19.17
N GLY A 22 3.49 0.66 19.16
CA GLY A 22 2.75 1.15 20.33
C GLY A 22 3.19 2.54 20.77
N ALA A 23 3.40 3.44 19.80
CA ALA A 23 3.76 4.83 20.10
C ALA A 23 2.57 5.60 20.71
N GLU A 24 2.89 6.64 21.44
CA GLU A 24 1.91 7.56 22.00
C GLU A 24 1.11 8.24 20.88
N ARG A 25 -0.16 8.58 21.14
CA ARG A 25 -0.99 9.28 20.14
C ARG A 25 -0.54 10.70 19.90
N GLU A 26 -0.16 11.40 20.97
CA GLU A 26 0.24 12.80 20.92
C GLU A 26 1.76 12.91 20.80
N ARG A 27 2.20 13.96 20.13
CA ARG A 27 3.62 14.31 20.04
C ARG A 27 4.25 14.45 21.42
N LEU A 28 5.49 13.99 21.56
CA LEU A 28 6.26 14.17 22.77
C LEU A 28 6.57 15.67 23.01
N ALA A 29 6.69 16.05 24.29
CA ALA A 29 7.15 17.39 24.65
C ALA A 29 8.54 17.67 24.04
N PRO A 30 8.85 18.92 23.67
CA PRO A 30 10.12 19.27 23.01
C PRO A 30 11.40 18.89 23.78
N ASP A 31 11.29 18.77 25.10
CA ASP A 31 12.36 18.41 26.05
C ASP A 31 12.33 16.92 26.45
N ALA A 32 11.34 16.15 25.98
CA ALA A 32 11.28 14.71 26.25
C ALA A 32 12.43 13.95 25.54
N GLU A 33 12.85 12.84 26.12
CA GLU A 33 13.84 11.95 25.49
C GLU A 33 13.25 11.24 24.26
N VAL A 34 14.08 11.02 23.24
CA VAL A 34 13.73 10.22 22.05
C VAL A 34 13.44 8.78 22.48
N GLN A 35 12.35 8.23 21.95
CA GLN A 35 11.96 6.84 22.19
C GLN A 35 12.47 5.95 21.05
N HIS A 36 13.59 5.27 21.23
CA HIS A 36 14.24 4.42 20.22
C HIS A 36 13.45 3.12 19.98
N ARG A 37 12.29 3.21 19.30
CA ARG A 37 11.39 2.07 18.99
C ARG A 37 11.64 1.44 17.63
N LEU A 38 12.13 2.19 16.63
CA LEU A 38 12.40 1.65 15.29
C LEU A 38 13.28 0.39 15.30
N PRO A 39 14.32 0.28 16.17
CA PRO A 39 15.12 -0.94 16.25
C PRO A 39 14.31 -2.21 16.61
N ARG A 40 13.12 -2.08 17.22
CA ARG A 40 12.22 -3.19 17.50
C ARG A 40 11.62 -3.80 16.23
N LEU A 41 11.78 -3.18 15.06
CA LEU A 41 11.43 -3.77 13.77
C LEU A 41 12.49 -4.74 13.25
N GLU A 42 13.74 -4.72 13.76
CA GLU A 42 14.80 -5.60 13.24
C GLU A 42 14.47 -7.10 13.37
N PRO A 43 13.94 -7.63 14.49
CA PRO A 43 13.51 -9.03 14.58
C PRO A 43 12.42 -9.40 13.58
N TRP A 44 11.62 -8.43 13.14
CA TRP A 44 10.55 -8.62 12.18
C TRP A 44 11.03 -8.69 10.74
N LEU A 45 12.27 -8.30 10.45
CA LEU A 45 12.86 -8.44 9.11
C LEU A 45 13.04 -9.90 8.73
N ASP A 46 13.43 -10.76 9.67
CA ASP A 46 13.53 -12.21 9.43
C ASP A 46 12.12 -12.82 9.22
N TYR A 47 11.13 -12.40 9.98
CA TYR A 47 9.72 -12.79 9.79
C TYR A 47 9.20 -12.36 8.40
N LEU A 48 9.49 -11.13 7.95
CA LEU A 48 9.15 -10.62 6.63
C LEU A 48 9.76 -11.53 5.53
N VAL A 49 11.03 -11.90 5.66
CA VAL A 49 11.71 -12.82 4.72
C VAL A 49 11.08 -14.21 4.75
N GLU A 50 10.77 -14.74 5.94
CA GLU A 50 10.09 -16.02 6.10
C GLU A 50 8.65 -16.02 5.56
N LEU A 51 7.94 -14.90 5.63
CA LEU A 51 6.65 -14.70 4.97
C LEU A 51 6.79 -14.83 3.44
N GLY A 52 7.97 -14.56 2.92
CA GLY A 52 8.28 -14.48 1.49
C GLY A 52 8.23 -13.07 0.93
N ALA A 53 8.03 -12.04 1.74
CA ALA A 53 8.13 -10.65 1.31
C ALA A 53 9.58 -10.25 1.05
N SER A 54 9.80 -9.20 0.28
CA SER A 54 11.12 -8.66 -0.07
C SER A 54 11.19 -7.14 0.02
N GLY A 55 10.12 -6.52 0.51
CA GLY A 55 10.06 -5.10 0.73
C GLY A 55 9.30 -4.76 2.01
N LEU A 56 9.81 -3.77 2.73
CA LEU A 56 9.19 -3.15 3.89
C LEU A 56 8.65 -1.79 3.46
N LEU A 57 7.32 -1.62 3.44
CA LEU A 57 6.69 -0.33 3.25
C LEU A 57 6.33 0.21 4.64
N LEU A 58 6.97 1.29 5.04
CA LEU A 58 6.70 1.98 6.30
C LEU A 58 5.68 3.09 6.06
N GLY A 59 4.56 3.08 6.79
CA GLY A 59 3.72 4.27 6.95
C GLY A 59 4.51 5.43 7.55
N PRO A 60 3.90 6.60 7.78
CA PRO A 60 4.64 7.81 8.17
C PRO A 60 5.56 7.60 9.37
N VAL A 61 6.80 8.01 9.22
CA VAL A 61 7.85 7.94 10.26
C VAL A 61 8.36 9.31 10.68
N PHE A 62 7.92 10.38 10.02
CA PHE A 62 8.43 11.73 10.25
C PHE A 62 7.74 12.40 11.43
N GLU A 63 8.42 13.38 12.02
CA GLU A 63 7.91 14.13 13.16
C GLU A 63 6.52 14.70 12.86
N SER A 64 5.53 14.35 13.68
CA SER A 64 4.13 14.67 13.47
C SER A 64 3.42 15.06 14.76
N SER A 65 2.28 15.74 14.63
CA SER A 65 1.50 16.16 15.81
C SER A 65 0.80 14.98 16.48
N THR A 66 0.23 14.04 15.68
CA THR A 66 -0.54 12.89 16.20
C THR A 66 -0.23 11.59 15.45
N HIS A 67 -0.89 11.33 14.33
CA HIS A 67 -0.95 10.01 13.66
C HIS A 67 0.07 9.81 12.53
N GLY A 68 1.02 10.74 12.33
CA GLY A 68 2.00 10.63 11.25
C GLY A 68 1.61 11.38 9.98
N TYR A 69 0.32 11.50 9.67
CA TYR A 69 -0.16 12.22 8.48
C TYR A 69 -0.31 13.74 8.70
N ASP A 70 -0.10 14.24 9.89
CA ASP A 70 -0.04 15.65 10.25
C ASP A 70 1.42 16.07 10.51
N THR A 71 2.27 15.88 9.50
CA THR A 71 3.72 16.07 9.57
C THR A 71 4.10 17.49 10.00
N VAL A 72 5.06 17.58 10.91
CA VAL A 72 5.60 18.84 11.46
C VAL A 72 7.01 19.09 10.96
N ASP A 73 7.79 18.04 10.71
CA ASP A 73 9.13 18.12 10.13
C ASP A 73 9.41 16.88 9.28
N HIS A 74 9.56 17.06 7.97
CA HIS A 74 9.88 15.98 7.03
C HIS A 74 11.35 15.51 7.10
N LEU A 75 12.23 16.24 7.76
CA LEU A 75 13.67 15.94 7.85
C LEU A 75 14.06 15.29 9.19
N ALA A 76 13.09 15.11 10.09
CA ALA A 76 13.29 14.44 11.36
C ALA A 76 12.41 13.19 11.47
N ILE A 77 12.96 12.10 12.00
CA ILE A 77 12.17 10.96 12.45
C ILE A 77 11.37 11.38 13.67
N ASP A 78 10.14 10.91 13.77
CA ASP A 78 9.29 11.17 14.91
C ASP A 78 9.93 10.65 16.20
N ARG A 79 10.07 11.53 17.19
CA ARG A 79 10.74 11.24 18.46
C ARG A 79 10.08 10.13 19.27
N ARG A 80 8.82 9.80 18.95
CA ARG A 80 8.11 8.62 19.49
C ARG A 80 8.62 7.31 18.89
N LEU A 81 9.27 7.35 17.74
CA LEU A 81 9.78 6.20 16.99
C LEU A 81 11.30 6.07 17.10
N GLY A 82 12.03 7.19 17.07
CA GLY A 82 13.48 7.16 17.06
C GLY A 82 14.13 8.43 16.54
N ASP A 83 15.28 8.25 15.95
CA ASP A 83 16.02 9.30 15.24
C ASP A 83 16.56 8.79 13.89
N ALA A 84 17.28 9.65 13.16
CA ALA A 84 17.83 9.29 11.85
C ALA A 84 18.79 8.10 11.92
N SER A 85 19.53 7.92 13.01
CA SER A 85 20.47 6.78 13.16
C SER A 85 19.73 5.45 13.35
N ASP A 86 18.57 5.46 14.02
CA ASP A 86 17.71 4.29 14.15
C ASP A 86 17.16 3.85 12.78
N PHE A 87 16.70 4.82 11.96
CA PHE A 87 16.26 4.55 10.60
C PHE A 87 17.39 4.01 9.72
N GLU A 88 18.57 4.63 9.73
CA GLU A 88 19.73 4.18 8.97
C GLU A 88 20.18 2.77 9.38
N SER A 89 20.06 2.42 10.67
CA SER A 89 20.34 1.07 11.18
C SER A 89 19.32 0.06 10.66
N LEU A 90 18.04 0.38 10.74
CA LEU A 90 16.95 -0.46 10.22
C LEU A 90 17.09 -0.68 8.71
N ALA A 91 17.36 0.37 7.93
CA ALA A 91 17.56 0.27 6.49
C ALA A 91 18.75 -0.64 6.14
N ARG A 92 19.89 -0.47 6.84
CA ARG A 92 21.05 -1.37 6.69
C ARG A 92 20.72 -2.83 7.03
N ALA A 93 19.99 -3.06 8.11
CA ALA A 93 19.58 -4.40 8.51
C ALA A 93 18.63 -5.04 7.50
N ALA A 94 17.72 -4.26 6.90
CA ALA A 94 16.83 -4.68 5.82
C ALA A 94 17.65 -5.05 4.56
N HIS A 95 18.54 -4.17 4.10
CA HIS A 95 19.38 -4.41 2.94
C HIS A 95 20.31 -5.63 3.10
N ALA A 96 20.82 -5.87 4.30
CA ALA A 96 21.64 -7.06 4.59
C ALA A 96 20.85 -8.39 4.38
N ARG A 97 19.51 -8.32 4.38
CA ARG A 97 18.59 -9.44 4.12
C ARG A 97 18.01 -9.41 2.69
N GLY A 98 18.43 -8.46 1.86
CA GLY A 98 17.87 -8.25 0.51
C GLY A 98 16.47 -7.63 0.52
N VAL A 99 16.07 -6.99 1.62
CA VAL A 99 14.77 -6.31 1.77
C VAL A 99 14.92 -4.84 1.38
N ARG A 100 14.02 -4.36 0.50
CA ARG A 100 13.92 -2.96 0.11
C ARG A 100 13.02 -2.18 1.07
N VAL A 101 13.28 -0.88 1.23
CA VAL A 101 12.54 -0.01 2.16
C VAL A 101 11.85 1.13 1.41
N LEU A 102 10.52 1.20 1.51
CA LEU A 102 9.75 2.37 1.07
C LEU A 102 9.31 3.19 2.29
N LEU A 103 9.40 4.51 2.15
CA LEU A 103 8.85 5.48 3.09
C LEU A 103 7.54 6.06 2.58
N ASP A 104 6.69 6.48 3.50
CA ASP A 104 5.44 7.17 3.21
C ASP A 104 5.66 8.69 3.32
N GLY A 105 5.46 9.39 2.21
CA GLY A 105 5.68 10.83 2.09
C GLY A 105 4.36 11.59 2.03
N VAL A 106 4.09 12.39 3.06
CA VAL A 106 2.90 13.24 3.15
C VAL A 106 3.25 14.61 2.61
N PHE A 107 2.95 14.87 1.33
CA PHE A 107 3.31 16.12 0.63
C PHE A 107 2.11 16.88 0.06
N ASN A 108 0.89 16.38 0.25
CA ASN A 108 -0.31 17.13 -0.05
C ASN A 108 -0.57 18.22 1.00
N HIS A 109 -0.30 17.92 2.26
CA HIS A 109 -0.58 18.77 3.42
C HIS A 109 0.46 18.55 4.52
N VAL A 110 0.43 19.41 5.53
CA VAL A 110 1.26 19.34 6.73
C VAL A 110 0.43 19.64 7.98
N GLY A 111 0.93 19.28 9.14
CA GLY A 111 0.35 19.67 10.43
C GLY A 111 0.45 21.18 10.67
N ARG A 112 -0.42 21.72 11.53
CA ARG A 112 -0.40 23.16 11.87
C ARG A 112 0.90 23.61 12.53
N ASP A 113 1.60 22.71 13.21
CA ASP A 113 2.88 23.00 13.88
C ASP A 113 4.08 22.97 12.92
N PHE A 114 3.85 22.78 11.62
CA PHE A 114 4.91 22.83 10.61
C PHE A 114 5.58 24.20 10.61
N ALA A 115 6.92 24.20 10.64
CA ALA A 115 7.70 25.42 10.91
C ALA A 115 7.36 26.57 9.96
N GLN A 116 7.25 26.30 8.65
CA GLN A 116 6.91 27.32 7.65
C GLN A 116 5.50 27.87 7.81
N PHE A 117 4.53 27.05 8.28
CA PHE A 117 3.19 27.54 8.56
C PHE A 117 3.18 28.47 9.76
N GLN A 118 3.87 28.12 10.84
CA GLN A 118 4.02 28.99 12.01
C GLN A 118 4.77 30.28 11.69
N GLU A 119 5.78 30.23 10.82
CA GLU A 119 6.48 31.41 10.32
C GLU A 119 5.55 32.31 9.49
N ALA A 120 4.74 31.72 8.59
CA ALA A 120 3.76 32.48 7.80
C ALA A 120 2.74 33.20 8.69
N LEU A 121 2.24 32.55 9.74
CA LEU A 121 1.31 33.16 10.71
C LEU A 121 1.95 34.33 11.49
N ARG A 122 3.22 34.17 11.88
CA ARG A 122 3.96 35.19 12.63
C ARG A 122 4.33 36.39 11.78
N ASP A 123 4.85 36.16 10.56
CA ASP A 123 5.50 37.17 9.74
C ASP A 123 4.53 37.82 8.70
N GLY A 124 3.34 37.22 8.51
CA GLY A 124 2.25 37.77 7.73
C GLY A 124 2.32 37.53 6.21
N PRO A 125 1.41 38.16 5.43
CA PRO A 125 1.15 37.81 4.03
C PRO A 125 2.31 38.09 3.06
N GLY A 126 3.27 38.90 3.41
CA GLY A 126 4.45 39.23 2.57
C GLY A 126 5.66 38.33 2.84
N SER A 127 5.56 37.38 3.77
CA SER A 127 6.71 36.52 4.11
C SER A 127 6.97 35.45 3.05
N PRO A 128 8.23 35.02 2.88
CA PRO A 128 8.54 33.86 2.03
C PRO A 128 7.76 32.59 2.43
N ALA A 129 7.56 32.38 3.73
CA ALA A 129 6.83 31.25 4.27
C ALA A 129 5.34 31.26 3.87
N ALA A 130 4.72 32.43 3.71
CA ALA A 130 3.35 32.54 3.25
C ALA A 130 3.13 31.97 1.83
N GLN A 131 4.17 31.90 0.99
CA GLN A 131 4.10 31.33 -0.37
C GLN A 131 3.96 29.80 -0.38
N TRP A 132 4.21 29.15 0.74
CA TRP A 132 4.10 27.68 0.88
C TRP A 132 2.66 27.19 0.95
N PHE A 133 1.69 28.11 1.19
CA PHE A 133 0.30 27.79 1.50
C PHE A 133 -0.64 28.70 0.73
N HIS A 134 -1.90 28.31 0.60
CA HIS A 134 -2.99 29.15 0.11
C HIS A 134 -3.65 29.82 1.31
N LEU A 135 -3.22 31.05 1.61
CA LEU A 135 -3.65 31.83 2.79
C LEU A 135 -4.55 32.99 2.39
N TYR A 136 -5.68 33.14 3.06
CA TYR A 136 -6.69 34.19 2.83
C TYR A 136 -6.74 35.12 4.03
N TRP A 137 -5.98 36.20 3.96
CA TRP A 137 -5.86 37.18 5.04
C TRP A 137 -7.10 38.08 5.14
N PRO A 138 -7.56 38.45 6.38
CA PRO A 138 -8.64 39.42 6.56
C PRO A 138 -8.31 40.75 5.89
N ALA A 139 -9.32 41.41 5.29
CA ALA A 139 -9.15 42.69 4.59
C ALA A 139 -8.67 43.83 5.53
N THR A 140 -8.85 43.71 6.83
CA THR A 140 -8.44 44.70 7.84
C THR A 140 -6.93 44.74 8.08
N GLY A 141 -6.16 43.74 7.61
CA GLY A 141 -4.71 43.74 7.72
C GLY A 141 -4.16 43.92 9.15
N GLU A 142 -4.98 43.61 10.17
CA GLU A 142 -4.53 43.74 11.56
C GLU A 142 -3.42 42.71 11.84
N PRO A 143 -2.28 43.15 12.40
CA PRO A 143 -1.23 42.23 12.84
C PRO A 143 -1.79 41.28 13.90
N GLY A 144 -1.64 39.95 13.65
CA GLY A 144 -2.11 38.88 14.54
C GLY A 144 -3.48 38.31 14.22
N GLY A 145 -4.14 38.74 13.13
CA GLY A 145 -5.32 38.06 12.59
C GLY A 145 -4.90 36.75 11.91
N GLU A 146 -5.44 35.62 12.36
CA GLU A 146 -5.20 34.32 11.72
C GLU A 146 -5.89 34.31 10.33
N PRO A 147 -5.17 33.95 9.22
CA PRO A 147 -5.78 33.81 7.91
C PRO A 147 -6.67 32.58 7.86
N ASP A 148 -7.66 32.58 6.98
CA ASP A 148 -8.24 31.33 6.51
C ASP A 148 -7.26 30.66 5.51
N TYR A 149 -7.36 29.35 5.32
CA TYR A 149 -6.42 28.61 4.49
C TYR A 149 -7.04 27.35 3.91
N GLU A 150 -6.46 26.87 2.81
CA GLU A 150 -6.84 25.58 2.24
C GLU A 150 -6.34 24.45 3.14
N HIS A 151 -7.18 23.42 3.28
CA HIS A 151 -6.92 22.26 4.14
C HIS A 151 -7.46 20.98 3.48
N PHE A 152 -6.85 19.84 3.83
CA PHE A 152 -7.18 18.56 3.24
C PHE A 152 -8.52 18.02 3.79
N GLU A 153 -9.46 17.70 2.89
CA GLU A 153 -10.75 17.03 3.16
C GLU A 153 -11.58 17.59 4.33
N GLY A 154 -11.52 18.90 4.52
CA GLY A 154 -12.26 19.57 5.60
C GLY A 154 -11.54 19.58 6.96
N HIS A 155 -10.38 18.96 7.08
CA HIS A 155 -9.60 18.90 8.32
C HIS A 155 -8.66 20.10 8.48
N ARG A 156 -9.06 21.09 9.26
CA ARG A 156 -8.26 22.30 9.49
C ARG A 156 -6.88 22.05 10.16
N SER A 157 -6.67 20.89 10.75
CA SER A 157 -5.36 20.47 11.27
C SER A 157 -4.38 20.07 10.16
N LEU A 158 -4.86 19.84 8.93
CA LEU A 158 -4.08 19.37 7.77
C LEU A 158 -4.00 20.49 6.74
N VAL A 159 -3.01 21.37 6.88
CA VAL A 159 -2.83 22.56 6.04
C VAL A 159 -2.29 22.18 4.67
N SER A 160 -3.04 22.47 3.59
CA SER A 160 -2.63 22.14 2.23
C SER A 160 -1.41 22.95 1.79
N LEU A 161 -0.42 22.27 1.17
CA LEU A 161 0.75 22.90 0.58
C LEU A 161 0.39 23.55 -0.77
N ASN A 162 1.01 24.68 -1.08
CA ASN A 162 0.91 25.32 -2.38
C ASN A 162 1.87 24.65 -3.37
N HIS A 163 1.38 23.67 -4.12
CA HIS A 163 2.15 22.94 -5.14
C HIS A 163 2.59 23.81 -6.34
N GLY A 164 2.08 25.04 -6.46
CA GLY A 164 2.57 26.04 -7.41
C GLY A 164 3.81 26.80 -6.94
N SER A 165 4.21 26.65 -5.69
CA SER A 165 5.38 27.30 -5.11
C SER A 165 6.67 26.57 -5.45
N ALA A 166 7.65 27.28 -6.04
CA ALA A 166 8.97 26.71 -6.30
C ALA A 166 9.67 26.27 -5.01
N ALA A 167 9.45 26.98 -3.90
CA ALA A 167 10.02 26.60 -2.60
C ALA A 167 9.47 25.26 -2.08
N VAL A 168 8.20 24.95 -2.34
CA VAL A 168 7.59 23.67 -2.00
C VAL A 168 8.16 22.56 -2.91
N VAL A 169 8.31 22.83 -4.22
CA VAL A 169 8.97 21.88 -5.15
C VAL A 169 10.38 21.56 -4.68
N ASP A 170 11.19 22.58 -4.38
CA ASP A 170 12.58 22.41 -3.92
C ASP A 170 12.62 21.60 -2.61
N HIS A 171 11.78 21.95 -1.65
CA HIS A 171 11.68 21.24 -0.36
C HIS A 171 11.34 19.74 -0.55
N VAL A 172 10.35 19.42 -1.38
CA VAL A 172 9.96 18.03 -1.59
C VAL A 172 11.08 17.24 -2.28
N VAL A 173 11.79 17.83 -3.25
CA VAL A 173 12.98 17.21 -3.85
C VAL A 173 14.05 16.93 -2.78
N ASP A 174 14.33 17.92 -1.92
CA ASP A 174 15.34 17.80 -0.87
C ASP A 174 14.96 16.71 0.13
N VAL A 175 13.70 16.64 0.57
CA VAL A 175 13.21 15.60 1.49
C VAL A 175 13.33 14.21 0.87
N LEU A 176 12.86 14.06 -0.37
CA LEU A 176 12.91 12.75 -1.06
C LEU A 176 14.36 12.27 -1.18
N CYS A 177 15.27 13.14 -1.63
CA CYS A 177 16.68 12.79 -1.75
C CYS A 177 17.35 12.55 -0.38
N HIS A 178 17.02 13.36 0.64
CA HIS A 178 17.59 13.22 1.98
C HIS A 178 17.43 11.81 2.57
N TRP A 179 16.26 11.21 2.43
CA TRP A 179 16.00 9.87 2.97
C TRP A 179 16.46 8.75 2.05
N LEU A 180 16.49 8.99 0.73
CA LEU A 180 17.14 8.07 -0.21
C LEU A 180 18.66 7.98 0.04
N ASP A 181 19.31 9.11 0.34
CA ASP A 181 20.74 9.15 0.74
C ASP A 181 20.98 8.38 2.06
N ARG A 182 19.94 8.14 2.88
CA ARG A 182 19.99 7.43 4.17
C ARG A 182 19.51 5.99 4.12
N GLY A 183 19.18 5.49 2.94
CA GLY A 183 18.87 4.06 2.76
C GLY A 183 17.41 3.73 2.47
N ALA A 184 16.55 4.70 2.22
CA ALA A 184 15.29 4.40 1.56
C ALA A 184 15.54 3.99 0.10
N ASP A 185 14.73 3.07 -0.43
CA ASP A 185 14.79 2.62 -1.83
C ASP A 185 13.68 3.27 -2.68
N GLY A 186 12.72 3.92 -2.04
CA GLY A 186 11.63 4.56 -2.75
C GLY A 186 10.56 5.13 -1.81
N TRP A 187 9.44 5.53 -2.42
CA TRP A 187 8.40 6.29 -1.76
C TRP A 187 6.99 5.81 -2.12
N ARG A 188 6.11 5.74 -1.12
CA ARG A 188 4.68 5.90 -1.28
C ARG A 188 4.35 7.37 -1.08
N LEU A 189 3.61 7.96 -1.99
CA LEU A 189 3.16 9.35 -1.89
C LEU A 189 1.71 9.35 -1.40
N ASP A 190 1.52 9.80 -0.17
CA ASP A 190 0.20 9.92 0.46
C ASP A 190 -0.68 10.91 -0.27
N ALA A 191 -1.98 10.62 -0.35
CA ALA A 191 -2.99 11.47 -0.98
C ALA A 191 -2.57 12.04 -2.35
N ALA A 192 -1.82 11.26 -3.15
CA ALA A 192 -1.31 11.71 -4.44
C ALA A 192 -2.44 12.15 -5.38
N TYR A 193 -3.64 11.56 -5.26
CA TYR A 193 -4.83 11.96 -6.01
C TYR A 193 -5.26 13.43 -5.79
N SER A 194 -4.88 14.02 -4.66
CA SER A 194 -5.17 15.43 -4.32
C SER A 194 -4.08 16.39 -4.80
N VAL A 195 -2.96 15.89 -5.31
CA VAL A 195 -1.85 16.69 -5.84
C VAL A 195 -1.89 16.67 -7.35
N ALA A 196 -1.81 17.85 -7.97
CA ALA A 196 -1.78 17.96 -9.44
C ALA A 196 -0.60 17.15 -10.01
N PRO A 197 -0.80 16.28 -11.02
CA PRO A 197 0.29 15.45 -11.56
C PRO A 197 1.45 16.26 -12.13
N SER A 198 1.20 17.52 -12.56
CA SER A 198 2.24 18.47 -13.01
C SER A 198 3.23 18.87 -11.90
N PHE A 199 2.88 18.75 -10.63
CA PHE A 199 3.79 18.95 -9.53
C PHE A 199 4.84 17.83 -9.47
N TRP A 200 4.40 16.58 -9.52
CA TRP A 200 5.29 15.43 -9.54
C TRP A 200 6.18 15.40 -10.78
N ALA A 201 5.67 15.86 -11.93
CA ALA A 201 6.43 16.01 -13.15
C ALA A 201 7.59 17.03 -13.04
N GLN A 202 7.56 17.94 -12.05
CA GLN A 202 8.67 18.84 -11.73
C GLN A 202 9.63 18.23 -10.70
N VAL A 203 9.11 17.47 -9.73
CA VAL A 203 9.86 16.89 -8.62
C VAL A 203 10.65 15.65 -9.05
N LEU A 204 9.96 14.65 -9.62
CA LEU A 204 10.51 13.31 -9.82
C LEU A 204 11.71 13.24 -10.78
N PRO A 205 11.80 14.01 -11.87
CA PRO A 205 13.00 14.03 -12.72
C PRO A 205 14.27 14.45 -11.95
N ARG A 206 14.14 15.42 -11.04
CA ARG A 206 15.25 15.92 -10.22
C ARG A 206 15.69 14.88 -9.19
N VAL A 207 14.75 14.14 -8.61
CA VAL A 207 15.05 13.03 -7.70
C VAL A 207 15.76 11.90 -8.45
N ARG A 208 15.25 11.51 -9.63
CA ARG A 208 15.83 10.43 -10.45
C ARG A 208 17.21 10.77 -11.04
N GLU A 209 17.52 12.03 -11.20
CA GLU A 209 18.88 12.45 -11.59
C GLU A 209 19.93 12.02 -10.54
N ARG A 210 19.54 12.04 -9.25
CA ARG A 210 20.40 11.62 -8.12
C ARG A 210 20.24 10.14 -7.78
N HIS A 211 19.02 9.63 -7.89
CA HIS A 211 18.62 8.27 -7.49
C HIS A 211 17.86 7.58 -8.66
N PRO A 212 18.57 7.10 -9.69
CA PRO A 212 17.93 6.58 -10.91
C PRO A 212 17.10 5.32 -10.69
N ASP A 213 17.38 4.55 -9.64
CA ASP A 213 16.70 3.30 -9.28
C ASP A 213 15.61 3.50 -8.21
N VAL A 214 15.20 4.75 -7.94
CA VAL A 214 14.11 5.04 -6.99
C VAL A 214 12.78 4.52 -7.53
N TYR A 215 12.01 3.82 -6.68
CA TYR A 215 10.63 3.44 -6.97
C TYR A 215 9.67 4.41 -6.29
N VAL A 216 8.69 4.91 -7.04
CA VAL A 216 7.71 5.87 -6.53
C VAL A 216 6.29 5.41 -6.87
N VAL A 217 5.52 5.11 -5.84
CA VAL A 217 4.11 4.74 -5.95
C VAL A 217 3.22 5.82 -5.32
N GLY A 218 2.21 6.29 -6.06
CA GLY A 218 1.23 7.26 -5.54
C GLY A 218 0.01 6.56 -4.95
N GLU A 219 -0.51 7.07 -3.85
CA GLU A 219 -1.85 6.71 -3.44
C GLU A 219 -2.87 7.43 -4.30
N VAL A 220 -3.63 6.65 -5.09
CA VAL A 220 -4.72 7.15 -5.92
C VAL A 220 -5.95 6.29 -5.67
N LEU A 221 -7.05 6.92 -5.24
CA LEU A 221 -8.28 6.22 -4.86
C LEU A 221 -9.20 5.98 -6.04
N HIS A 222 -9.22 6.88 -7.01
CA HIS A 222 -10.13 6.88 -8.16
C HIS A 222 -9.61 7.78 -9.29
N GLY A 223 -10.25 7.70 -10.46
CA GLY A 223 -9.92 8.54 -11.61
C GLY A 223 -9.21 7.77 -12.72
N ASP A 224 -8.58 8.48 -13.63
CA ASP A 224 -7.78 7.89 -14.71
C ASP A 224 -6.35 7.61 -14.19
N TYR A 225 -6.15 6.42 -13.66
CA TYR A 225 -4.86 5.97 -13.12
C TYR A 225 -3.74 6.04 -14.15
N ALA A 226 -4.02 5.62 -15.39
CA ALA A 226 -3.03 5.57 -16.45
C ALA A 226 -2.58 6.97 -16.87
N ASP A 227 -3.51 7.92 -16.98
CA ASP A 227 -3.19 9.31 -17.29
C ASP A 227 -2.44 9.98 -16.14
N TYR A 228 -2.85 9.73 -14.89
CA TYR A 228 -2.16 10.24 -13.71
C TYR A 228 -0.70 9.77 -13.67
N VAL A 229 -0.46 8.47 -13.80
CA VAL A 229 0.91 7.89 -13.78
C VAL A 229 1.77 8.48 -14.90
N ARG A 230 1.25 8.57 -16.12
CA ARG A 230 1.99 9.13 -17.27
C ARG A 230 2.34 10.60 -17.06
N THR A 231 1.38 11.40 -16.60
CA THR A 231 1.55 12.84 -16.45
C THR A 231 2.42 13.19 -15.26
N ALA A 232 2.24 12.50 -14.13
CA ALA A 232 3.03 12.68 -12.91
C ALA A 232 4.45 12.12 -13.03
N GLY A 233 4.64 11.12 -13.90
CA GLY A 233 5.89 10.39 -14.01
C GLY A 233 6.13 9.43 -12.85
N LEU A 234 5.06 8.91 -12.23
CA LEU A 234 5.14 7.85 -11.22
C LEU A 234 5.48 6.49 -11.86
N ASP A 235 5.96 5.56 -11.04
CA ASP A 235 6.18 4.18 -11.48
C ASP A 235 4.89 3.35 -11.31
N SER A 236 4.09 3.66 -10.28
CA SER A 236 2.89 2.92 -9.93
C SER A 236 1.88 3.77 -9.15
N VAL A 237 0.67 3.26 -9.00
CA VAL A 237 -0.34 3.74 -8.06
C VAL A 237 -1.06 2.59 -7.38
N THR A 238 -1.71 2.86 -6.24
CA THR A 238 -2.52 1.91 -5.48
C THR A 238 -3.79 1.50 -6.23
N GLN A 239 -4.11 0.20 -6.26
CA GLN A 239 -5.24 -0.32 -7.02
C GLN A 239 -6.48 -0.52 -6.13
N TYR A 240 -7.16 0.57 -5.80
CA TYR A 240 -8.37 0.56 -4.96
C TYR A 240 -9.59 -0.06 -5.65
N GLU A 241 -9.73 0.03 -6.98
CA GLU A 241 -10.83 -0.60 -7.69
C GLU A 241 -10.77 -2.15 -7.54
N LEU A 242 -9.57 -2.73 -7.66
CA LEU A 242 -9.39 -4.18 -7.49
C LEU A 242 -9.65 -4.59 -6.04
N TRP A 243 -9.10 -3.85 -5.06
CA TRP A 243 -9.39 -4.08 -3.65
C TRP A 243 -10.90 -4.11 -3.38
N LYS A 244 -11.62 -3.10 -3.87
CA LYS A 244 -13.07 -2.99 -3.69
C LYS A 244 -13.81 -4.16 -4.32
N SER A 245 -13.50 -4.51 -5.57
CA SER A 245 -14.18 -5.57 -6.29
C SER A 245 -13.90 -6.97 -5.71
N ILE A 246 -12.73 -7.21 -5.13
CA ILE A 246 -12.41 -8.47 -4.46
C ILE A 246 -13.40 -8.71 -3.30
N TRP A 247 -13.41 -7.81 -2.31
CA TRP A 247 -14.23 -8.05 -1.13
C TRP A 247 -15.74 -7.95 -1.40
N SER A 248 -16.18 -7.03 -2.28
CA SER A 248 -17.59 -6.89 -2.60
C SER A 248 -18.13 -8.10 -3.37
N SER A 249 -17.40 -8.59 -4.37
CA SER A 249 -17.82 -9.79 -5.11
C SER A 249 -17.93 -11.02 -4.23
N LEU A 250 -17.03 -11.17 -3.26
CA LEU A 250 -17.05 -12.27 -2.31
C LEU A 250 -18.23 -12.17 -1.34
N ASN A 251 -18.55 -10.98 -0.83
CA ASN A 251 -19.68 -10.77 0.07
C ASN A 251 -21.03 -10.87 -0.65
N ASP A 252 -21.13 -10.28 -1.85
CA ASP A 252 -22.39 -10.29 -2.62
C ASP A 252 -22.64 -11.65 -3.31
N GLY A 253 -21.66 -12.58 -3.29
CA GLY A 253 -21.71 -13.82 -4.05
C GLY A 253 -21.91 -13.52 -5.55
N ASN A 254 -21.18 -12.52 -6.08
CA ASN A 254 -21.37 -12.03 -7.44
C ASN A 254 -20.03 -11.62 -8.09
N PHE A 255 -19.45 -12.53 -8.84
CA PHE A 255 -18.16 -12.33 -9.51
C PHE A 255 -18.20 -11.49 -10.79
N HIS A 256 -19.36 -11.02 -11.24
CA HIS A 256 -19.42 -10.15 -12.43
C HIS A 256 -18.70 -8.80 -12.22
N GLU A 257 -18.72 -8.26 -11.00
CA GLU A 257 -17.97 -7.05 -10.68
C GLU A 257 -16.47 -7.31 -10.72
N LEU A 258 -15.99 -8.40 -10.10
CA LEU A 258 -14.57 -8.78 -10.16
C LEU A 258 -14.13 -9.03 -11.62
N ALA A 259 -14.92 -9.74 -12.39
CA ALA A 259 -14.62 -10.04 -13.80
C ALA A 259 -14.45 -8.75 -14.62
N TRP A 260 -15.34 -7.76 -14.42
CA TRP A 260 -15.23 -6.47 -15.08
C TRP A 260 -14.00 -5.70 -14.62
N THR A 261 -13.71 -5.71 -13.31
CA THR A 261 -12.54 -5.02 -12.75
C THR A 261 -11.22 -5.67 -13.20
N LEU A 262 -11.18 -7.00 -13.35
CA LEU A 262 -10.00 -7.69 -13.89
C LEU A 262 -9.67 -7.25 -15.32
N SER A 263 -10.69 -7.02 -16.17
CA SER A 263 -10.48 -6.44 -17.50
C SER A 263 -9.89 -5.04 -17.44
N ARG A 264 -10.42 -4.17 -16.57
CA ARG A 264 -9.90 -2.81 -16.39
C ARG A 264 -8.49 -2.82 -15.78
N HIS A 265 -8.24 -3.70 -14.85
CA HIS A 265 -6.91 -3.90 -14.26
C HIS A 265 -5.89 -4.32 -15.32
N ASP A 266 -6.31 -5.19 -16.24
CA ASP A 266 -5.47 -5.63 -17.36
C ASP A 266 -5.07 -4.45 -18.28
N GLU A 267 -5.99 -3.51 -18.53
CA GLU A 267 -5.70 -2.30 -19.31
C GLU A 267 -4.64 -1.41 -18.67
N LEU A 268 -4.56 -1.35 -17.31
CA LEU A 268 -3.54 -0.56 -16.59
C LEU A 268 -2.13 -1.07 -16.88
N LEU A 269 -1.97 -2.38 -17.05
CA LEU A 269 -0.68 -3.02 -17.35
C LEU A 269 -0.09 -2.62 -18.70
N ASP A 270 -0.84 -1.95 -19.57
CA ASP A 270 -0.32 -1.28 -20.77
C ASP A 270 0.54 -0.06 -20.43
N THR A 271 0.33 0.53 -19.25
CA THR A 271 0.99 1.77 -18.84
C THR A 271 1.94 1.54 -17.67
N PHE A 272 1.51 0.84 -16.63
CA PHE A 272 2.27 0.60 -15.39
C PHE A 272 1.81 -0.69 -14.71
N VAL A 273 2.62 -1.19 -13.77
CA VAL A 273 2.26 -2.31 -12.90
C VAL A 273 1.68 -1.78 -11.61
N PRO A 274 0.38 -2.02 -11.30
CA PRO A 274 -0.27 -1.46 -10.11
C PRO A 274 0.26 -2.08 -8.81
N LEU A 275 0.32 -1.28 -7.73
CA LEU A 275 0.44 -1.80 -6.37
C LEU A 275 -0.91 -2.35 -5.93
N THR A 276 -0.99 -3.68 -5.76
CA THR A 276 -2.22 -4.39 -5.41
C THR A 276 -2.26 -4.75 -3.93
N PHE A 277 -3.44 -4.73 -3.32
CA PHE A 277 -3.62 -5.04 -1.90
C PHE A 277 -5.07 -5.50 -1.63
N ILE A 278 -5.27 -6.14 -0.47
CA ILE A 278 -6.61 -6.49 0.06
C ILE A 278 -6.89 -5.83 1.41
N GLY A 279 -5.92 -5.15 1.99
CA GLY A 279 -6.01 -4.37 3.21
C GLY A 279 -4.90 -3.35 3.32
N ASN A 280 -5.14 -2.28 4.04
CA ASN A 280 -4.15 -1.26 4.42
C ASN A 280 -4.57 -0.60 5.75
N HIS A 281 -3.83 0.43 6.19
CA HIS A 281 -4.05 1.12 7.45
C HIS A 281 -5.27 2.06 7.46
N ASP A 282 -5.94 2.26 6.32
CA ASP A 282 -7.07 3.19 6.14
C ASP A 282 -8.40 2.50 5.87
N VAL A 283 -8.43 1.17 5.86
CA VAL A 283 -9.64 0.41 5.59
C VAL A 283 -9.89 -0.64 6.66
N THR A 284 -11.14 -1.08 6.80
CA THR A 284 -11.49 -2.25 7.60
C THR A 284 -10.66 -3.45 7.14
N ARG A 285 -10.02 -4.17 8.09
CA ARG A 285 -9.20 -5.35 7.79
C ARG A 285 -9.98 -6.38 7.00
N ILE A 286 -9.33 -7.04 6.06
CA ILE A 286 -10.00 -7.97 5.15
C ILE A 286 -10.74 -9.10 5.89
N ALA A 287 -10.17 -9.64 6.97
CA ALA A 287 -10.81 -10.67 7.79
C ALA A 287 -12.10 -10.20 8.51
N SER A 288 -12.23 -8.88 8.75
CA SER A 288 -13.46 -8.27 9.28
C SER A 288 -14.39 -7.76 8.18
N LYS A 289 -13.88 -7.54 6.98
CA LYS A 289 -14.66 -7.05 5.85
C LYS A 289 -15.45 -8.15 5.17
N LEU A 290 -14.92 -9.36 5.16
CA LEU A 290 -15.56 -10.54 4.58
C LEU A 290 -16.61 -11.11 5.54
N GLU A 291 -17.81 -11.37 5.01
CA GLU A 291 -18.92 -11.96 5.77
C GLU A 291 -18.70 -13.45 6.03
N ASP A 292 -18.10 -14.14 5.06
CA ASP A 292 -17.78 -15.57 5.14
C ASP A 292 -16.26 -15.79 5.34
N PRO A 293 -15.80 -16.25 6.51
CA PRO A 293 -14.38 -16.44 6.79
C PRO A 293 -13.61 -17.32 5.78
N PRO A 294 -14.19 -18.40 5.20
CA PRO A 294 -13.53 -19.17 4.14
C PRO A 294 -13.11 -18.33 2.92
N HIS A 295 -13.80 -17.23 2.64
CA HIS A 295 -13.52 -16.37 1.48
C HIS A 295 -12.23 -15.56 1.60
N LEU A 296 -11.58 -15.52 2.77
CA LEU A 296 -10.25 -14.93 2.92
C LEU A 296 -9.23 -15.58 1.98
N ALA A 297 -9.32 -16.90 1.81
CA ALA A 297 -8.45 -17.61 0.87
C ALA A 297 -8.68 -17.16 -0.59
N HIS A 298 -9.92 -16.92 -0.98
CA HIS A 298 -10.27 -16.44 -2.33
C HIS A 298 -9.67 -15.04 -2.58
N ALA A 299 -9.79 -14.13 -1.60
CA ALA A 299 -9.19 -12.78 -1.70
C ALA A 299 -7.67 -12.84 -1.90
N LEU A 300 -6.99 -13.69 -1.12
CA LEU A 300 -5.53 -13.91 -1.22
C LEU A 300 -5.12 -14.53 -2.56
N VAL A 301 -5.89 -15.49 -3.06
CA VAL A 301 -5.63 -16.11 -4.37
C VAL A 301 -5.69 -15.05 -5.46
N VAL A 302 -6.72 -14.21 -5.49
CA VAL A 302 -6.78 -13.12 -6.48
C VAL A 302 -5.58 -12.19 -6.34
N LEU A 303 -5.29 -11.67 -5.13
CA LEU A 303 -4.16 -10.77 -4.90
C LEU A 303 -2.83 -11.32 -5.44
N LEU A 304 -2.58 -12.62 -5.24
CA LEU A 304 -1.27 -13.22 -5.49
C LEU A 304 -1.15 -13.89 -6.87
N THR A 305 -2.22 -13.91 -7.67
CA THR A 305 -2.21 -14.54 -9.01
C THR A 305 -2.48 -13.60 -10.17
N VAL A 306 -2.96 -12.37 -9.92
CA VAL A 306 -3.10 -11.33 -10.97
C VAL A 306 -1.79 -10.57 -11.19
N GLY A 307 -1.68 -9.84 -12.29
CA GLY A 307 -0.60 -8.88 -12.52
C GLY A 307 -0.58 -7.78 -11.44
N GLY A 308 0.60 -7.27 -11.09
CA GLY A 308 0.71 -6.25 -10.06
C GLY A 308 1.86 -6.49 -9.09
N THR A 309 2.10 -5.54 -8.19
CA THR A 309 3.07 -5.64 -7.09
C THR A 309 2.29 -5.79 -5.78
N PRO A 310 2.17 -7.01 -5.21
CA PRO A 310 1.33 -7.23 -4.05
C PRO A 310 1.88 -6.59 -2.78
N CYS A 311 0.98 -6.02 -1.99
CA CYS A 311 1.25 -5.42 -0.70
C CYS A 311 0.37 -6.09 0.36
N ILE A 312 0.99 -6.60 1.42
CA ILE A 312 0.35 -7.28 2.55
C ILE A 312 0.44 -6.35 3.75
N TYR A 313 -0.69 -5.97 4.31
CA TYR A 313 -0.73 -5.13 5.49
C TYR A 313 -0.48 -5.97 6.75
N TYR A 314 0.40 -5.49 7.65
CA TYR A 314 0.77 -6.22 8.87
C TYR A 314 -0.43 -6.67 9.68
N GLY A 315 -0.44 -7.91 10.08
CA GLY A 315 -1.54 -8.57 10.78
C GLY A 315 -2.57 -9.23 9.87
N ASP A 316 -2.70 -8.84 8.60
CA ASP A 316 -3.59 -9.54 7.66
C ASP A 316 -3.06 -10.96 7.38
N GLU A 317 -1.73 -11.15 7.38
CA GLU A 317 -1.11 -12.47 7.28
C GLU A 317 -1.31 -13.35 8.52
N GLN A 318 -1.81 -12.77 9.62
CA GLN A 318 -2.21 -13.46 10.84
C GLN A 318 -3.74 -13.57 10.96
N GLY A 319 -4.50 -13.07 9.99
CA GLY A 319 -5.96 -13.01 10.03
C GLY A 319 -6.50 -12.05 11.10
N PHE A 320 -5.80 -10.97 11.39
CA PHE A 320 -6.25 -9.98 12.37
C PHE A 320 -7.56 -9.35 11.94
N HIS A 321 -8.43 -9.14 12.92
CA HIS A 321 -9.68 -8.41 12.78
C HIS A 321 -9.52 -6.96 13.23
N GLY A 322 -10.31 -6.07 12.64
CA GLY A 322 -10.37 -4.65 12.98
C GLY A 322 -11.33 -3.93 12.03
N VAL A 323 -12.24 -3.16 12.59
CA VAL A 323 -13.20 -2.34 11.83
C VAL A 323 -12.76 -0.89 11.93
N LYS A 324 -12.59 -0.24 10.76
CA LYS A 324 -12.42 1.20 10.70
C LYS A 324 -13.76 1.88 10.96
N GLU A 325 -13.78 2.84 11.87
CA GLU A 325 -14.96 3.63 12.22
C GLU A 325 -14.77 5.10 11.82
N ASP A 326 -15.85 5.74 11.41
CA ASP A 326 -15.84 7.17 11.05
C ASP A 326 -15.99 8.04 12.33
N ARG A 327 -14.93 8.09 13.12
CA ARG A 327 -14.81 8.90 14.33
C ARG A 327 -13.35 9.13 14.69
N VAL A 328 -13.06 10.08 15.57
CA VAL A 328 -11.70 10.29 16.12
C VAL A 328 -11.23 8.99 16.80
N GLY A 329 -10.05 8.51 16.41
CA GLY A 329 -9.48 7.23 16.87
C GLY A 329 -10.17 5.99 16.29
N GLY A 330 -11.00 6.15 15.27
CA GLY A 330 -11.68 5.04 14.59
C GLY A 330 -10.73 4.10 13.84
N ASP A 331 -9.49 4.52 13.61
CA ASP A 331 -8.46 3.70 12.95
C ASP A 331 -7.70 2.78 13.92
N ASP A 332 -7.82 2.95 15.23
CA ASP A 332 -7.02 2.21 16.21
C ASP A 332 -7.17 0.69 16.07
N ALA A 333 -8.39 0.22 15.80
CA ALA A 333 -8.67 -1.19 15.64
C ALA A 333 -7.96 -1.81 14.41
N VAL A 334 -7.66 -1.00 13.38
CA VAL A 334 -6.95 -1.45 12.18
C VAL A 334 -5.44 -1.21 12.26
N ARG A 335 -4.96 -0.50 13.30
CA ARG A 335 -3.54 -0.16 13.54
C ARG A 335 -3.02 -0.69 14.89
N PRO A 336 -3.23 -1.99 15.24
CA PRO A 336 -2.89 -2.52 16.57
C PRO A 336 -1.38 -2.56 16.80
N ALA A 337 -1.00 -2.49 18.07
CA ALA A 337 0.38 -2.77 18.46
C ALA A 337 0.73 -4.26 18.28
N PHE A 338 1.94 -4.52 17.80
CA PHE A 338 2.51 -5.85 17.70
C PHE A 338 3.40 -6.15 18.91
N PRO A 339 3.65 -7.44 19.22
CA PRO A 339 4.62 -7.81 20.24
C PRO A 339 6.06 -7.39 19.85
N ASP A 340 6.99 -7.44 20.80
CA ASP A 340 8.37 -7.00 20.56
C ASP A 340 9.11 -7.87 19.53
N ASP A 341 8.69 -9.13 19.39
CA ASP A 341 9.25 -10.07 18.41
C ASP A 341 8.17 -11.04 17.90
N PRO A 342 8.42 -11.73 16.76
CA PRO A 342 7.48 -12.67 16.17
C PRO A 342 7.04 -13.83 17.06
N ALA A 343 7.84 -14.24 18.05
CA ALA A 343 7.49 -15.33 18.96
C ALA A 343 6.32 -14.97 19.90
N GLY A 344 6.04 -13.67 20.06
CA GLY A 344 4.89 -13.18 20.80
C GLY A 344 3.56 -13.27 20.03
N LEU A 345 3.55 -13.65 18.74
CA LEU A 345 2.32 -13.83 17.95
C LEU A 345 1.50 -15.04 18.43
N SER A 346 0.18 -14.91 18.33
CA SER A 346 -0.75 -15.99 18.63
C SER A 346 -0.64 -17.12 17.61
N VAL A 347 -0.64 -18.37 18.10
CA VAL A 347 -0.71 -19.56 17.22
C VAL A 347 -2.02 -19.66 16.43
N LEU A 348 -3.06 -18.91 16.79
CA LEU A 348 -4.34 -18.89 16.08
C LEU A 348 -4.20 -18.34 14.66
N GLY A 349 -3.23 -17.47 14.39
CA GLY A 349 -2.95 -16.94 13.07
C GLY A 349 -2.18 -17.90 12.14
N ALA A 350 -1.62 -18.98 12.67
CA ALA A 350 -0.77 -19.89 11.92
C ALA A 350 -1.37 -20.44 10.61
N PRO A 351 -2.67 -20.83 10.54
CA PRO A 351 -3.25 -21.29 9.27
C PRO A 351 -3.29 -20.22 8.19
N VAL A 352 -3.55 -18.95 8.56
CA VAL A 352 -3.60 -17.82 7.63
C VAL A 352 -2.17 -17.47 7.18
N LEU A 353 -1.22 -17.47 8.09
CA LEU A 353 0.20 -17.28 7.78
C LEU A 353 0.72 -18.34 6.82
N ASP A 354 0.38 -19.61 7.04
CA ASP A 354 0.77 -20.70 6.15
C ASP A 354 0.19 -20.53 4.74
N LEU A 355 -1.07 -20.11 4.64
CA LEU A 355 -1.70 -19.83 3.37
C LEU A 355 -0.98 -18.68 2.63
N HIS A 356 -0.64 -17.59 3.30
CA HIS A 356 0.14 -16.49 2.71
C HIS A 356 1.50 -17.00 2.21
N ARG A 357 2.25 -17.73 3.03
CA ARG A 357 3.55 -18.30 2.67
C ARG A 357 3.47 -19.18 1.42
N ARG A 358 2.46 -20.06 1.34
CA ARG A 358 2.27 -20.95 0.19
C ARG A 358 1.95 -20.16 -1.09
N LEU A 359 1.03 -19.21 -1.04
CA LEU A 359 0.64 -18.40 -2.19
C LEU A 359 1.74 -17.43 -2.62
N ILE A 360 2.49 -16.82 -1.69
CA ILE A 360 3.66 -16.00 -2.02
C ILE A 360 4.76 -16.88 -2.62
N SER A 361 4.99 -18.07 -2.09
CA SER A 361 5.93 -19.04 -2.67
C SER A 361 5.52 -19.46 -4.09
N LEU A 362 4.24 -19.68 -4.34
CA LEU A 362 3.71 -19.90 -5.69
C LEU A 362 4.09 -18.72 -6.60
N ARG A 363 3.75 -17.48 -6.20
CA ARG A 363 4.04 -16.29 -6.99
C ARG A 363 5.53 -16.10 -7.26
N ARG A 364 6.40 -16.39 -6.29
CA ARG A 364 7.86 -16.33 -6.46
C ARG A 364 8.40 -17.35 -7.46
N ARG A 365 7.78 -18.53 -7.55
CA ARG A 365 8.11 -19.53 -8.60
C ARG A 365 7.63 -19.07 -9.99
N HIS A 366 6.69 -18.14 -10.04
CA HIS A 366 6.09 -17.58 -11.24
C HIS A 366 6.27 -16.06 -11.28
N ALA A 367 7.54 -15.59 -11.25
CA ALA A 367 7.87 -14.16 -11.21
C ALA A 367 7.21 -13.36 -12.34
N TRP A 368 6.95 -13.98 -13.48
CA TRP A 368 6.24 -13.39 -14.60
C TRP A 368 4.81 -12.89 -14.23
N LEU A 369 4.24 -13.36 -13.11
CA LEU A 369 2.95 -12.85 -12.58
C LEU A 369 2.97 -11.35 -12.30
N HIS A 370 4.14 -10.76 -12.09
CA HIS A 370 4.27 -9.31 -11.95
C HIS A 370 3.65 -8.54 -13.12
N ARG A 371 3.81 -9.06 -14.34
CA ARG A 371 3.31 -8.45 -15.59
C ARG A 371 2.24 -9.29 -16.28
N ALA A 372 1.67 -10.25 -15.57
CA ALA A 372 0.68 -11.15 -16.16
C ALA A 372 -0.56 -10.40 -16.59
N ARG A 373 -1.06 -10.77 -17.78
CA ARG A 373 -2.35 -10.34 -18.28
C ARG A 373 -3.42 -11.32 -17.81
N THR A 374 -4.55 -10.82 -17.41
CA THR A 374 -5.63 -11.62 -16.84
C THR A 374 -6.87 -11.63 -17.75
N THR A 375 -7.30 -12.82 -18.16
CA THR A 375 -8.51 -13.02 -18.95
C THR A 375 -9.50 -13.87 -18.17
N VAL A 376 -10.74 -13.42 -18.08
CA VAL A 376 -11.84 -14.21 -17.48
C VAL A 376 -12.40 -15.15 -18.53
N GLU A 377 -12.28 -16.46 -18.27
CA GLU A 377 -12.73 -17.54 -19.18
C GLU A 377 -14.16 -18.02 -18.85
N HIS A 378 -14.56 -17.92 -17.58
CA HIS A 378 -15.91 -18.24 -17.12
C HIS A 378 -16.29 -17.32 -15.96
N VAL A 379 -17.54 -16.86 -15.96
CA VAL A 379 -18.12 -16.10 -14.85
C VAL A 379 -19.60 -16.43 -14.66
N ALA A 380 -19.96 -16.69 -13.42
CA ALA A 380 -21.32 -16.75 -12.93
C ALA A 380 -21.42 -15.92 -11.63
N ASN A 381 -22.56 -15.86 -10.99
CA ASN A 381 -22.67 -15.10 -9.75
C ASN A 381 -21.66 -15.60 -8.70
N ASP A 382 -21.64 -16.88 -8.45
CA ASP A 382 -20.92 -17.54 -7.36
C ASP A 382 -19.66 -18.31 -7.81
N GLN A 383 -19.28 -18.17 -9.09
CA GLN A 383 -18.20 -18.93 -9.71
C GLN A 383 -17.43 -18.07 -10.71
N VAL A 384 -16.11 -18.20 -10.72
CA VAL A 384 -15.26 -17.56 -11.75
C VAL A 384 -14.06 -18.42 -12.08
N VAL A 385 -13.70 -18.45 -13.36
CA VAL A 385 -12.41 -18.95 -13.86
C VAL A 385 -11.72 -17.83 -14.62
N TYR A 386 -10.50 -17.52 -14.23
CA TYR A 386 -9.64 -16.60 -14.97
C TYR A 386 -8.26 -17.21 -15.20
N VAL A 387 -7.57 -16.71 -16.20
CA VAL A 387 -6.23 -17.15 -16.58
C VAL A 387 -5.31 -15.93 -16.57
N SER A 388 -4.24 -16.01 -15.79
CA SER A 388 -3.13 -15.07 -15.82
C SER A 388 -2.03 -15.60 -16.75
N ARG A 389 -1.57 -14.78 -17.73
CA ARG A 389 -0.61 -15.16 -18.77
C ARG A 389 0.49 -14.13 -18.96
N PHE A 390 1.68 -14.63 -19.31
CA PHE A 390 2.78 -13.81 -19.80
C PHE A 390 3.65 -14.64 -20.75
N GLY A 391 3.67 -14.28 -22.03
CA GLY A 391 4.29 -15.11 -23.06
C GLY A 391 3.63 -16.50 -23.14
N ASP A 392 4.43 -17.54 -23.02
CA ASP A 392 3.96 -18.95 -23.03
C ASP A 392 3.59 -19.48 -21.65
N GLU A 393 3.85 -18.70 -20.60
CA GLU A 393 3.53 -19.06 -19.22
C GLU A 393 2.07 -18.72 -18.86
N SER A 394 1.41 -19.60 -18.11
CA SER A 394 0.04 -19.35 -17.65
C SER A 394 -0.30 -20.07 -16.34
N LEU A 395 -1.19 -19.46 -15.57
CA LEU A 395 -1.88 -20.05 -14.44
C LEU A 395 -3.38 -19.86 -14.60
N THR A 396 -4.15 -20.91 -14.35
CA THR A 396 -5.62 -20.85 -14.31
C THR A 396 -6.08 -20.85 -12.85
N VAL A 397 -6.98 -19.94 -12.51
CA VAL A 397 -7.59 -19.83 -11.18
C VAL A 397 -9.07 -20.15 -11.29
N ALA A 398 -9.56 -21.04 -10.44
CA ALA A 398 -10.97 -21.39 -10.32
C ALA A 398 -11.46 -21.10 -8.90
N LEU A 399 -12.52 -20.32 -8.76
CA LEU A 399 -13.12 -19.92 -7.48
C LEU A 399 -14.60 -20.30 -7.44
N ASN A 400 -15.04 -20.83 -6.31
CA ASN A 400 -16.44 -21.16 -6.00
C ASN A 400 -16.79 -20.60 -4.61
N VAL A 401 -17.70 -19.65 -4.53
CA VAL A 401 -18.22 -19.10 -3.26
C VAL A 401 -19.59 -19.68 -2.89
N ALA A 402 -20.17 -20.55 -3.74
CA ALA A 402 -21.42 -21.22 -3.43
C ALA A 402 -21.28 -22.22 -2.27
N SER A 403 -22.37 -22.46 -1.58
CA SER A 403 -22.50 -23.52 -0.57
C SER A 403 -22.68 -24.94 -1.16
N SER A 404 -22.55 -25.07 -2.49
CA SER A 404 -22.61 -26.35 -3.21
C SER A 404 -21.32 -26.58 -4.00
N GLU A 405 -21.03 -27.85 -4.30
CA GLU A 405 -19.97 -28.23 -5.23
C GLU A 405 -20.28 -27.78 -6.66
N CYS A 406 -19.26 -27.52 -7.45
CA CYS A 406 -19.39 -27.18 -8.86
C CYS A 406 -18.30 -27.83 -9.70
N ALA A 407 -18.51 -27.86 -11.03
CA ALA A 407 -17.50 -28.25 -12.00
C ALA A 407 -17.31 -27.12 -12.99
N LEU A 408 -16.09 -26.57 -13.06
CA LEU A 408 -15.75 -25.39 -13.86
C LEU A 408 -14.89 -25.75 -15.07
N PRO A 409 -15.11 -25.13 -16.23
CA PRO A 409 -14.28 -25.38 -17.41
C PRO A 409 -12.87 -24.83 -17.19
N THR A 410 -11.86 -25.69 -17.34
CA THR A 410 -10.43 -25.34 -17.17
C THR A 410 -9.61 -25.99 -18.30
N PRO A 411 -9.81 -25.55 -19.55
CA PRO A 411 -9.21 -26.20 -20.71
C PRO A 411 -7.66 -26.20 -20.64
N GLY A 412 -7.05 -27.35 -20.96
CA GLY A 412 -5.59 -27.50 -21.00
C GLY A 412 -4.90 -27.65 -19.66
N VAL A 413 -5.63 -27.56 -18.54
CA VAL A 413 -5.09 -27.78 -17.22
C VAL A 413 -4.78 -29.25 -16.99
N THR A 414 -3.62 -29.55 -16.36
CA THR A 414 -3.18 -30.93 -16.08
C THR A 414 -2.92 -31.21 -14.61
N ARG A 415 -2.73 -30.17 -13.78
CA ARG A 415 -2.37 -30.32 -12.36
C ARG A 415 -2.91 -29.21 -11.47
N VAL A 416 -3.10 -29.52 -10.20
CA VAL A 416 -3.38 -28.55 -9.13
C VAL A 416 -2.05 -28.08 -8.56
N LEU A 417 -1.85 -26.78 -8.50
CA LEU A 417 -0.65 -26.14 -7.92
C LEU A 417 -0.85 -25.74 -6.46
N GLU A 418 -2.03 -25.17 -6.16
CA GLU A 418 -2.45 -24.78 -4.80
C GLU A 418 -3.98 -24.91 -4.68
N GLY A 419 -4.49 -25.05 -3.44
CA GLY A 419 -5.90 -25.29 -3.18
C GLY A 419 -6.31 -26.74 -3.39
N ALA A 420 -7.57 -26.98 -3.76
CA ALA A 420 -8.10 -28.32 -3.97
C ALA A 420 -9.10 -28.37 -5.13
N ALA A 421 -8.86 -29.24 -6.09
CA ALA A 421 -9.79 -29.54 -7.18
C ALA A 421 -9.67 -31.00 -7.62
N VAL A 422 -10.78 -31.54 -8.17
CA VAL A 422 -10.80 -32.82 -8.86
C VAL A 422 -10.81 -32.55 -10.36
N LEU A 423 -9.70 -32.83 -11.04
CA LEU A 423 -9.61 -32.64 -12.47
C LEU A 423 -10.24 -33.82 -13.21
N THR A 424 -11.15 -33.55 -14.15
CA THR A 424 -11.78 -34.55 -15.01
C THR A 424 -11.74 -34.12 -16.47
N GLY A 425 -11.79 -35.08 -17.38
CA GLY A 425 -11.61 -34.80 -18.81
C GLY A 425 -10.13 -34.69 -19.21
N SER A 426 -9.86 -34.19 -20.40
CA SER A 426 -8.51 -33.95 -20.92
C SER A 426 -8.51 -32.89 -22.00
N GLY A 427 -7.39 -32.18 -22.15
CA GLY A 427 -7.24 -31.14 -23.18
C GLY A 427 -8.29 -30.04 -23.04
N VAL A 428 -9.03 -29.76 -24.10
CA VAL A 428 -10.03 -28.67 -24.10
C VAL A 428 -11.28 -28.97 -23.27
N ASP A 429 -11.53 -30.24 -22.96
CA ASP A 429 -12.69 -30.69 -22.18
C ASP A 429 -12.35 -30.86 -20.68
N THR A 430 -11.18 -30.38 -20.24
CA THR A 430 -10.82 -30.46 -18.83
C THR A 430 -11.73 -29.58 -17.97
N THR A 431 -12.21 -30.14 -16.86
CA THR A 431 -12.97 -29.42 -15.84
C THR A 431 -12.34 -29.61 -14.46
N ALA A 432 -12.46 -28.59 -13.61
CA ALA A 432 -12.08 -28.63 -12.21
C ALA A 432 -13.32 -28.69 -11.33
N GLY A 433 -13.50 -29.79 -10.61
CA GLY A 433 -14.51 -29.94 -9.57
C GLY A 433 -14.05 -29.28 -8.27
N LEU A 434 -14.79 -28.28 -7.78
CA LEU A 434 -14.54 -27.59 -6.53
C LEU A 434 -15.61 -27.90 -5.48
N ALA A 435 -15.16 -28.07 -4.24
CA ALA A 435 -16.07 -28.16 -3.08
C ALA A 435 -16.82 -26.83 -2.83
N PRO A 436 -17.85 -26.82 -1.97
CA PRO A 436 -18.42 -25.58 -1.45
C PRO A 436 -17.33 -24.66 -0.90
N HIS A 437 -17.41 -23.35 -1.21
CA HIS A 437 -16.40 -22.36 -0.82
C HIS A 437 -14.95 -22.76 -1.23
N GLY A 438 -14.82 -23.55 -2.31
CA GLY A 438 -13.56 -24.09 -2.77
C GLY A 438 -12.84 -23.18 -3.76
N TRP A 439 -11.53 -23.35 -3.84
CA TRP A 439 -10.68 -22.65 -4.79
C TRP A 439 -9.51 -23.52 -5.23
N ALA A 440 -8.98 -23.23 -6.41
CA ALA A 440 -7.76 -23.86 -6.88
C ALA A 440 -6.96 -22.94 -7.81
N VAL A 441 -5.63 -23.03 -7.71
CA VAL A 441 -4.69 -22.52 -8.70
C VAL A 441 -4.13 -23.71 -9.45
N LEU A 442 -4.22 -23.64 -10.78
CA LEU A 442 -4.05 -24.77 -11.70
C LEU A 442 -2.97 -24.44 -12.72
N GLY A 443 -2.24 -25.46 -13.16
CA GLY A 443 -1.22 -25.36 -14.20
C GLY A 443 -1.45 -26.34 -15.36
N SER A 444 -0.95 -25.98 -16.53
CA SER A 444 -0.89 -26.83 -17.70
C SER A 444 0.26 -27.85 -17.65
#